data_179cd3f16bc6cb7d1883037254d7c463
#
_entry.id   179cd3f16bc6cb7d1883037254d7c463
#
_cell.length_a   1.000
_cell.length_b   1.000
_cell.length_c   1.000
_cell.angle_alpha   90.00
_cell.angle_beta   90.00
_cell.angle_gamma   90.00
#
_symmetry.space_group_name_H-M   'P 1'
#
loop_
_entity.id
_entity.type
_entity.pdbx_description
1 polymer ?
#
loop_
_entity_poly.entity_id
_entity_poly.type
_entity_poly.pdbx_seq_one_letter_code
_entity_poly.pdbx_strand_id
1 'polypeptide(L)'
;FYGVDRETGLVDYKKLEAVALKEKPKLIICGASAYSRDWDYQFIRQVADQIGALVLADISHPAGLISRGLLNDPLPYCHIVTTTTHKTLRGPRGGMIMIGQDFENTLGLKTPKGALRMISAVLDSAVFPGTQGGPLEHIIAAKAVAFGEALSEDYMKYIIRVKKNAAMMANAFVDLGYQIISGGTDNHLMLIDLRNKNISGKAAEVALGKAGITVNKNMVPFDDKSPFVTSGFRVGTAAITTRGLKEK
;
A
#
# COMPACT_ATOMS: atom_id res chain seq x y z
N PHE A 1 -12.29 -2.50 13.60
CA PHE A 1 -11.09 -2.86 12.81
C PHE A 1 -11.22 -4.30 12.33
N TYR A 2 -10.82 -4.57 11.08
CA TYR A 2 -10.50 -5.90 10.60
C TYR A 2 -8.97 -6.06 10.61
N GLY A 3 -8.48 -7.27 10.41
CA GLY A 3 -7.05 -7.56 10.47
C GLY A 3 -6.69 -8.75 9.60
N VAL A 4 -5.59 -9.39 9.95
CA VAL A 4 -5.14 -10.62 9.29
C VAL A 4 -5.53 -11.83 10.15
N ASP A 5 -5.67 -12.96 9.50
CA ASP A 5 -5.81 -14.25 10.15
C ASP A 5 -4.52 -14.61 10.91
N ARG A 6 -4.67 -15.22 12.09
CA ARG A 6 -3.55 -15.47 13.01
C ARG A 6 -2.58 -16.54 12.48
N GLU A 7 -3.09 -17.53 11.77
CA GLU A 7 -2.29 -18.66 11.30
C GLU A 7 -1.62 -18.35 9.96
N THR A 8 -2.38 -17.75 9.05
CA THR A 8 -1.91 -17.50 7.70
C THR A 8 -1.23 -16.14 7.51
N GLY A 9 -1.51 -15.16 8.37
CA GLY A 9 -1.06 -13.77 8.19
C GLY A 9 -1.71 -13.05 7.00
N LEU A 10 -2.72 -13.65 6.37
CA LEU A 10 -3.47 -13.06 5.26
C LEU A 10 -4.62 -12.21 5.79
N VAL A 11 -5.05 -11.21 5.00
CA VAL A 11 -6.25 -10.43 5.32
C VAL A 11 -7.44 -11.38 5.52
N ASP A 12 -8.11 -11.26 6.66
CA ASP A 12 -9.29 -12.04 6.98
C ASP A 12 -10.54 -11.37 6.39
N TYR A 13 -10.84 -11.71 5.15
CA TYR A 13 -11.98 -11.16 4.42
C TYR A 13 -13.32 -11.52 5.04
N LYS A 14 -13.45 -12.71 5.67
CA LYS A 14 -14.67 -13.11 6.38
C LYS A 14 -14.91 -12.22 7.60
N LYS A 15 -13.86 -11.93 8.34
CA LYS A 15 -13.92 -11.01 9.49
C LYS A 15 -14.19 -9.59 9.02
N LEU A 16 -13.61 -9.15 7.89
CA LEU A 16 -13.91 -7.85 7.31
C LEU A 16 -15.40 -7.72 7.01
N GLU A 17 -15.99 -8.71 6.33
CA GLU A 17 -17.42 -8.74 6.01
C GLU A 17 -18.28 -8.74 7.28
N ALA A 18 -18.02 -9.63 8.22
CA ALA A 18 -18.77 -9.71 9.47
C ALA A 18 -18.75 -8.39 10.26
N VAL A 19 -17.57 -7.75 10.35
CA VAL A 19 -17.43 -6.46 11.03
C VAL A 19 -18.15 -5.34 10.26
N ALA A 20 -18.03 -5.31 8.94
CA ALA A 20 -18.67 -4.29 8.11
C ALA A 20 -20.21 -4.37 8.20
N LEU A 21 -20.78 -5.59 8.11
CA LEU A 21 -22.23 -5.82 8.23
C LEU A 21 -22.76 -5.43 9.61
N LYS A 22 -21.97 -5.70 10.67
CA LYS A 22 -22.33 -5.35 12.04
C LYS A 22 -22.24 -3.87 12.32
N GLU A 23 -21.10 -3.24 12.00
CA GLU A 23 -20.79 -1.84 12.39
C GLU A 23 -21.29 -0.81 11.37
N LYS A 24 -21.61 -1.24 10.14
CA LYS A 24 -22.11 -0.40 9.04
C LYS A 24 -21.32 0.91 8.87
N PRO A 25 -19.99 0.83 8.68
CA PRO A 25 -19.19 2.04 8.49
C PRO A 25 -19.61 2.79 7.23
N LYS A 26 -19.40 4.10 7.20
CA LYS A 26 -19.60 4.92 6.00
C LYS A 26 -18.46 4.81 4.99
N LEU A 27 -17.29 4.36 5.45
CA LEU A 27 -16.08 4.22 4.64
C LEU A 27 -15.31 2.97 5.09
N ILE A 28 -14.95 2.12 4.14
CA ILE A 28 -13.99 1.02 4.35
C ILE A 28 -12.67 1.46 3.74
N ILE A 29 -11.60 1.44 4.53
CA ILE A 29 -10.25 1.76 4.08
C ILE A 29 -9.47 0.46 3.95
N CYS A 30 -8.84 0.23 2.79
CA CYS A 30 -7.93 -0.87 2.54
C CYS A 30 -6.57 -0.37 2.04
N GLY A 31 -5.56 -1.19 2.22
CA GLY A 31 -4.17 -0.84 1.94
C GLY A 31 -3.31 -0.94 3.20
N ALA A 32 -2.04 -1.20 3.01
CA ALA A 32 -1.10 -1.34 4.13
C ALA A 32 0.34 -1.06 3.69
N SER A 33 1.15 -0.60 4.64
CA SER A 33 2.56 -0.28 4.41
C SER A 33 3.51 -1.47 4.56
N ALA A 34 3.03 -2.59 5.12
CA ALA A 34 3.84 -3.78 5.40
C ALA A 34 3.17 -5.10 4.99
N TYR A 35 2.02 -5.06 4.34
CA TYR A 35 1.34 -6.25 3.84
C TYR A 35 1.95 -6.66 2.49
N SER A 36 2.42 -7.89 2.41
CA SER A 36 3.20 -8.39 1.27
C SER A 36 2.36 -9.11 0.21
N ARG A 37 1.07 -9.28 0.42
CA ARG A 37 0.17 -9.94 -0.53
C ARG A 37 -0.70 -8.93 -1.29
N ASP A 38 -1.33 -9.42 -2.36
CA ASP A 38 -2.28 -8.63 -3.14
C ASP A 38 -3.63 -8.49 -2.41
N TRP A 39 -4.44 -7.52 -2.82
CA TRP A 39 -5.74 -7.23 -2.24
C TRP A 39 -6.87 -7.64 -3.17
N ASP A 40 -7.94 -8.22 -2.61
CA ASP A 40 -9.19 -8.46 -3.32
C ASP A 40 -10.12 -7.23 -3.19
N TYR A 41 -9.89 -6.24 -4.04
CA TYR A 41 -10.70 -5.02 -4.07
C TYR A 41 -12.15 -5.30 -4.50
N GLN A 42 -12.37 -6.32 -5.34
CA GLN A 42 -13.71 -6.69 -5.77
C GLN A 42 -14.54 -7.20 -4.61
N PHE A 43 -13.98 -8.07 -3.78
CA PHE A 43 -14.66 -8.55 -2.58
C PHE A 43 -14.99 -7.40 -1.61
N ILE A 44 -14.01 -6.52 -1.35
CA ILE A 44 -14.22 -5.36 -0.46
C ILE A 44 -15.35 -4.48 -1.00
N ARG A 45 -15.41 -4.26 -2.31
CA ARG A 45 -16.49 -3.51 -2.95
C ARG A 45 -17.84 -4.16 -2.77
N GLN A 46 -17.95 -5.47 -2.97
CA GLN A 46 -19.19 -6.22 -2.77
C GLN A 46 -19.71 -6.09 -1.32
N VAL A 47 -18.82 -6.15 -0.34
CA VAL A 47 -19.19 -5.93 1.07
C VAL A 47 -19.63 -4.49 1.30
N ALA A 48 -18.94 -3.51 0.75
CA ALA A 48 -19.28 -2.10 0.89
C ALA A 48 -20.66 -1.77 0.30
N ASP A 49 -20.99 -2.35 -0.85
CA ASP A 49 -22.28 -2.14 -1.53
C ASP A 49 -23.46 -2.65 -0.69
N GLN A 50 -23.30 -3.75 0.06
CA GLN A 50 -24.34 -4.29 0.94
C GLN A 50 -24.75 -3.31 2.06
N ILE A 51 -23.86 -2.42 2.46
CA ILE A 51 -24.08 -1.48 3.58
C ILE A 51 -24.11 -0.01 3.15
N GLY A 52 -23.97 0.26 1.85
CA GLY A 52 -23.90 1.63 1.32
C GLY A 52 -22.64 2.39 1.71
N ALA A 53 -21.52 1.70 1.95
CA ALA A 53 -20.25 2.31 2.31
C ALA A 53 -19.42 2.69 1.08
N LEU A 54 -18.60 3.72 1.22
CA LEU A 54 -17.53 4.01 0.27
C LEU A 54 -16.32 3.09 0.52
N VAL A 55 -15.52 2.84 -0.50
CA VAL A 55 -14.22 2.14 -0.39
C VAL A 55 -13.11 3.11 -0.78
N LEU A 56 -12.12 3.24 0.10
CA LEU A 56 -10.87 3.95 -0.18
C LEU A 56 -9.72 2.94 -0.14
N ALA A 57 -8.96 2.85 -1.24
CA ALA A 57 -7.73 2.06 -1.30
C ALA A 57 -6.50 2.97 -1.26
N ASP A 58 -5.63 2.79 -0.26
CA ASP A 58 -4.29 3.40 -0.28
C ASP A 58 -3.29 2.41 -0.88
N ILE A 59 -2.83 2.72 -2.08
CA ILE A 59 -1.88 1.90 -2.84
C ILE A 59 -0.46 2.49 -2.84
N SER A 60 -0.13 3.34 -1.90
CA SER A 60 1.14 4.07 -1.85
C SER A 60 2.37 3.18 -2.02
N HIS A 61 2.36 1.97 -1.47
CA HIS A 61 3.48 1.05 -1.60
C HIS A 61 3.50 0.30 -2.94
N PRO A 62 2.41 -0.39 -3.37
CA PRO A 62 2.42 -1.22 -4.57
C PRO A 62 2.08 -0.46 -5.87
N ALA A 63 1.85 0.86 -5.84
CA ALA A 63 1.34 1.61 -6.99
C ALA A 63 2.13 1.39 -8.29
N GLY A 64 3.45 1.25 -8.22
CA GLY A 64 4.27 0.97 -9.40
C GLY A 64 4.02 -0.43 -9.99
N LEU A 65 3.69 -1.42 -9.19
CA LEU A 65 3.33 -2.76 -9.67
C LEU A 65 1.91 -2.76 -10.27
N ILE A 66 0.98 -2.07 -9.60
CA ILE A 66 -0.41 -1.93 -10.06
C ILE A 66 -0.46 -1.21 -11.40
N SER A 67 0.30 -0.11 -11.57
CA SER A 67 0.34 0.67 -12.82
C SER A 67 0.80 -0.13 -14.04
N ARG A 68 1.45 -1.28 -13.83
CA ARG A 68 1.91 -2.18 -14.89
C ARG A 68 1.18 -3.53 -14.90
N GLY A 69 0.04 -3.64 -14.23
CA GLY A 69 -0.80 -4.83 -14.22
C GLY A 69 -0.17 -6.04 -13.53
N LEU A 70 0.78 -5.83 -12.61
CA LEU A 70 1.43 -6.92 -11.86
C LEU A 70 0.73 -7.26 -10.54
N LEU A 71 -0.25 -6.45 -10.15
CA LEU A 71 -1.16 -6.61 -9.02
C LEU A 71 -2.54 -6.12 -9.40
N ASN A 72 -3.54 -6.47 -8.61
CA ASN A 72 -4.93 -6.09 -8.84
C ASN A 72 -5.11 -4.56 -8.87
N ASP A 73 -5.88 -4.09 -9.85
CA ASP A 73 -6.21 -2.66 -10.00
C ASP A 73 -7.41 -2.29 -9.11
N PRO A 74 -7.27 -1.34 -8.18
CA PRO A 74 -8.38 -0.88 -7.34
C PRO A 74 -9.37 0.04 -8.07
N LEU A 75 -8.97 0.72 -9.16
CA LEU A 75 -9.78 1.76 -9.79
C LEU A 75 -11.17 1.29 -10.25
N PRO A 76 -11.35 0.07 -10.78
CA PRO A 76 -12.69 -0.42 -11.14
C PRO A 76 -13.61 -0.69 -9.94
N TYR A 77 -13.05 -0.89 -8.75
CA TYR A 77 -13.78 -1.36 -7.58
C TYR A 77 -13.86 -0.33 -6.45
N CYS A 78 -12.82 0.47 -6.26
CA CYS A 78 -12.75 1.43 -5.16
C CYS A 78 -13.27 2.80 -5.59
N HIS A 79 -14.04 3.44 -4.72
CA HIS A 79 -14.60 4.77 -4.96
C HIS A 79 -13.50 5.84 -5.00
N ILE A 80 -12.52 5.70 -4.11
CA ILE A 80 -11.38 6.63 -3.98
C ILE A 80 -10.11 5.79 -3.88
N VAL A 81 -9.08 6.18 -4.61
CA VAL A 81 -7.75 5.56 -4.54
C VAL A 81 -6.72 6.63 -4.21
N THR A 82 -5.93 6.40 -3.19
CA THR A 82 -4.82 7.30 -2.81
C THR A 82 -3.48 6.63 -3.04
N THR A 83 -2.48 7.41 -3.41
CA THR A 83 -1.10 6.94 -3.54
C THR A 83 -0.09 8.04 -3.27
N THR A 84 1.10 7.63 -2.90
CA THR A 84 2.30 8.46 -2.98
C THR A 84 3.00 8.25 -4.32
N THR A 85 3.73 9.25 -4.79
CA THR A 85 4.46 9.18 -6.07
C THR A 85 5.94 8.76 -5.93
N HIS A 86 6.47 8.73 -4.71
CA HIS A 86 7.91 8.59 -4.41
C HIS A 86 8.35 7.20 -3.90
N LYS A 87 7.51 6.17 -4.02
CA LYS A 87 7.85 4.79 -3.65
C LYS A 87 8.11 3.96 -4.91
N THR A 88 7.35 2.90 -5.15
CA THR A 88 7.55 2.07 -6.35
C THR A 88 7.35 2.82 -7.66
N LEU A 89 6.56 3.90 -7.70
CA LEU A 89 6.43 4.77 -8.87
C LEU A 89 7.70 5.58 -9.20
N ARG A 90 8.70 5.66 -8.30
CA ARG A 90 10.00 6.34 -8.50
C ARG A 90 9.93 7.84 -8.81
N GLY A 91 8.82 8.48 -8.46
CA GLY A 91 8.60 9.91 -8.69
C GLY A 91 9.06 10.81 -7.54
N PRO A 92 8.77 12.11 -7.62
CA PRO A 92 9.04 13.07 -6.55
C PRO A 92 8.15 12.81 -5.32
N ARG A 93 8.53 13.38 -4.16
CA ARG A 93 7.67 13.34 -2.99
C ARG A 93 6.37 14.08 -3.26
N GLY A 94 5.26 13.39 -3.07
CA GLY A 94 3.92 13.92 -3.27
C GLY A 94 2.89 12.82 -3.12
N GLY A 95 1.63 13.22 -3.14
CA GLY A 95 0.46 12.35 -3.15
C GLY A 95 -0.37 12.55 -4.41
N MET A 96 -1.29 11.61 -4.62
CA MET A 96 -2.30 11.68 -5.68
C MET A 96 -3.57 11.03 -5.16
N ILE A 97 -4.71 11.63 -5.50
CA ILE A 97 -6.04 11.07 -5.26
C ILE A 97 -6.65 10.79 -6.63
N MET A 98 -7.22 9.62 -6.79
CA MET A 98 -7.83 9.15 -8.04
C MET A 98 -9.23 8.61 -7.76
N ILE A 99 -10.10 8.74 -8.74
CA ILE A 99 -11.41 8.09 -8.80
C ILE A 99 -11.53 7.41 -10.17
N GLY A 100 -12.05 6.18 -10.20
CA GLY A 100 -12.28 5.47 -11.47
C GLY A 100 -13.50 6.03 -12.22
N GLN A 101 -14.54 6.39 -11.49
CA GLN A 101 -15.77 6.97 -11.99
C GLN A 101 -16.26 8.05 -11.03
N ASP A 102 -16.68 9.20 -11.56
CA ASP A 102 -17.24 10.28 -10.75
C ASP A 102 -18.71 10.01 -10.41
N PHE A 103 -19.16 10.46 -9.23
CA PHE A 103 -20.51 10.23 -8.75
C PHE A 103 -20.96 11.37 -7.81
N GLU A 104 -22.26 11.51 -7.60
CA GLU A 104 -22.79 12.44 -6.61
C GLU A 104 -22.38 11.99 -5.20
N ASN A 105 -21.89 12.94 -4.39
CA ASN A 105 -21.40 12.62 -3.06
C ASN A 105 -22.52 12.08 -2.15
N THR A 106 -22.19 11.08 -1.35
CA THR A 106 -23.08 10.47 -0.35
C THR A 106 -23.09 11.24 0.99
N LEU A 107 -22.36 12.36 1.09
CA LEU A 107 -22.22 13.17 2.30
C LEU A 107 -23.31 14.25 2.42
N GLY A 108 -24.16 14.39 1.40
CA GLY A 108 -25.22 15.41 1.37
C GLY A 108 -24.70 16.82 1.08
N LEU A 109 -23.46 16.97 0.60
CA LEU A 109 -22.88 18.28 0.28
C LEU A 109 -23.48 18.81 -1.03
N LYS A 110 -24.01 20.05 -0.97
CA LYS A 110 -24.73 20.68 -2.08
C LYS A 110 -24.00 21.89 -2.64
N THR A 111 -24.28 22.19 -3.88
CA THR A 111 -23.93 23.45 -4.52
C THR A 111 -24.83 24.58 -4.00
N PRO A 112 -24.49 25.88 -4.22
CA PRO A 112 -25.35 26.98 -3.89
C PRO A 112 -26.74 26.91 -4.55
N LYS A 113 -26.86 26.21 -5.66
CA LYS A 113 -28.15 25.99 -6.38
C LYS A 113 -28.92 24.76 -5.86
N GLY A 114 -28.46 24.07 -4.81
CA GLY A 114 -29.16 22.98 -4.15
C GLY A 114 -28.89 21.58 -4.73
N ALA A 115 -28.18 21.45 -5.85
CA ALA A 115 -27.80 20.15 -6.43
C ALA A 115 -26.68 19.48 -5.62
N LEU A 116 -26.65 18.16 -5.55
CA LEU A 116 -25.52 17.43 -4.95
C LEU A 116 -24.22 17.73 -5.73
N ARG A 117 -23.13 17.85 -5.01
CA ARG A 117 -21.81 18.02 -5.61
C ARG A 117 -21.27 16.65 -6.03
N MET A 118 -20.57 16.61 -7.16
CA MET A 118 -19.80 15.44 -7.56
C MET A 118 -18.66 15.18 -6.57
N ILE A 119 -18.30 13.92 -6.36
CA ILE A 119 -17.24 13.56 -5.42
C ILE A 119 -15.89 14.17 -5.81
N SER A 120 -15.59 14.28 -7.10
CA SER A 120 -14.40 14.97 -7.59
C SER A 120 -14.33 16.42 -7.07
N ALA A 121 -15.42 17.18 -7.20
CA ALA A 121 -15.48 18.56 -6.74
C ALA A 121 -15.40 18.68 -5.21
N VAL A 122 -15.85 17.67 -4.46
CA VAL A 122 -15.69 17.60 -3.00
C VAL A 122 -14.22 17.38 -2.65
N LEU A 123 -13.56 16.40 -3.29
CA LEU A 123 -12.14 16.10 -3.09
C LEU A 123 -11.25 17.28 -3.48
N ASP A 124 -11.49 17.92 -4.63
CA ASP A 124 -10.75 19.10 -5.06
C ASP A 124 -10.82 20.23 -4.03
N SER A 125 -12.03 20.52 -3.50
CA SER A 125 -12.19 21.54 -2.47
C SER A 125 -11.54 21.17 -1.14
N ALA A 126 -11.48 19.88 -0.80
CA ALA A 126 -10.82 19.40 0.40
C ALA A 126 -9.30 19.51 0.28
N VAL A 127 -8.76 19.33 -0.93
CA VAL A 127 -7.34 19.56 -1.21
C VAL A 127 -7.05 21.06 -1.25
N PHE A 128 -7.73 21.80 -2.12
CA PHE A 128 -7.55 23.25 -2.24
C PHE A 128 -8.91 23.96 -2.30
N PRO A 129 -9.17 24.94 -1.42
CA PRO A 129 -8.26 25.49 -0.40
C PRO A 129 -8.31 24.77 0.96
N GLY A 130 -8.90 23.57 1.05
CA GLY A 130 -9.18 22.90 2.33
C GLY A 130 -7.95 22.61 3.18
N THR A 131 -6.90 22.01 2.58
CA THR A 131 -5.68 21.58 3.28
C THR A 131 -4.39 22.09 2.65
N GLN A 132 -4.41 22.48 1.38
CA GLN A 132 -3.27 22.92 0.60
C GLN A 132 -3.40 24.39 0.21
N GLY A 133 -2.27 25.02 -0.14
CA GLY A 133 -2.18 26.34 -0.73
C GLY A 133 -1.71 26.30 -2.18
N GLY A 134 -0.90 27.29 -2.59
CA GLY A 134 -0.32 27.32 -3.92
C GLY A 134 0.46 26.05 -4.27
N PRO A 135 0.25 25.48 -5.45
CA PRO A 135 0.86 24.21 -5.83
C PRO A 135 2.37 24.36 -6.06
N LEU A 136 3.11 23.29 -5.77
CA LEU A 136 4.54 23.18 -6.08
C LEU A 136 4.68 22.72 -7.53
N GLU A 137 4.72 23.65 -8.49
CA GLU A 137 4.70 23.36 -9.93
C GLU A 137 5.87 22.49 -10.38
N HIS A 138 7.07 22.67 -9.80
CA HIS A 138 8.22 21.81 -10.09
C HIS A 138 7.97 20.34 -9.67
N ILE A 139 7.21 20.09 -8.61
CA ILE A 139 6.78 18.74 -8.21
C ILE A 139 5.76 18.19 -9.20
N ILE A 140 4.83 19.02 -9.67
CA ILE A 140 3.83 18.61 -10.67
C ILE A 140 4.55 18.22 -11.98
N ALA A 141 5.49 19.03 -12.46
CA ALA A 141 6.30 18.72 -13.62
C ALA A 141 7.12 17.42 -13.43
N ALA A 142 7.74 17.24 -12.26
CA ALA A 142 8.46 16.00 -11.95
C ALA A 142 7.56 14.77 -11.88
N LYS A 143 6.30 14.90 -11.42
CA LYS A 143 5.31 13.82 -11.49
C LYS A 143 4.99 13.45 -12.95
N ALA A 144 4.82 14.43 -13.82
CA ALA A 144 4.54 14.18 -15.25
C ALA A 144 5.68 13.36 -15.89
N VAL A 145 6.94 13.73 -15.61
CA VAL A 145 8.12 12.97 -16.08
C VAL A 145 8.09 11.54 -15.53
N ALA A 146 7.87 11.38 -14.21
CA ALA A 146 7.84 10.06 -13.56
C ALA A 146 6.73 9.17 -14.12
N PHE A 147 5.56 9.72 -14.43
CA PHE A 147 4.47 8.96 -15.05
C PHE A 147 4.79 8.57 -16.49
N GLY A 148 5.43 9.46 -17.26
CA GLY A 148 5.95 9.13 -18.58
C GLY A 148 6.98 8.00 -18.54
N GLU A 149 7.91 8.03 -17.57
CA GLU A 149 8.85 6.92 -17.34
C GLU A 149 8.13 5.62 -16.95
N ALA A 150 7.11 5.69 -16.07
CA ALA A 150 6.35 4.54 -15.63
C ALA A 150 5.57 3.85 -16.77
N LEU A 151 5.28 4.54 -17.86
CA LEU A 151 4.67 3.98 -19.07
C LEU A 151 5.68 3.27 -19.99
N SER A 152 6.98 3.46 -19.78
CA SER A 152 8.04 2.93 -20.66
C SER A 152 8.24 1.41 -20.47
N GLU A 153 8.80 0.77 -21.51
CA GLU A 153 9.22 -0.63 -21.48
C GLU A 153 10.36 -0.87 -20.48
N ASP A 154 11.24 0.10 -20.28
CA ASP A 154 12.34 -0.02 -19.32
C ASP A 154 11.84 -0.03 -17.88
N TYR A 155 10.81 0.77 -17.59
CA TYR A 155 10.14 0.69 -16.29
C TYR A 155 9.43 -0.65 -16.10
N MET A 156 8.79 -1.21 -17.14
CA MET A 156 8.18 -2.54 -17.08
C MET A 156 9.21 -3.62 -16.72
N LYS A 157 10.37 -3.61 -17.39
CA LYS A 157 11.49 -4.53 -17.08
C LYS A 157 11.98 -4.35 -15.63
N TYR A 158 12.10 -3.11 -15.18
CA TYR A 158 12.50 -2.77 -13.82
C TYR A 158 11.53 -3.32 -12.79
N ILE A 159 10.24 -3.06 -12.92
CA ILE A 159 9.25 -3.40 -11.89
C ILE A 159 8.99 -4.93 -11.83
N ILE A 160 9.09 -5.64 -12.95
CA ILE A 160 9.11 -7.09 -12.99
C ILE A 160 10.30 -7.62 -12.19
N ARG A 161 11.49 -7.04 -12.37
CA ARG A 161 12.68 -7.41 -11.62
C ARG A 161 12.55 -7.14 -10.14
N VAL A 162 11.95 -6.02 -9.75
CA VAL A 162 11.63 -5.72 -8.34
C VAL A 162 10.83 -6.86 -7.71
N LYS A 163 9.78 -7.31 -8.39
CA LYS A 163 8.92 -8.43 -7.92
C LYS A 163 9.70 -9.75 -7.85
N LYS A 164 10.51 -10.07 -8.85
CA LYS A 164 11.37 -11.28 -8.87
C LYS A 164 12.40 -11.27 -7.75
N ASN A 165 13.09 -10.14 -7.55
CA ASN A 165 14.05 -9.98 -6.46
C ASN A 165 13.37 -10.15 -5.09
N ALA A 166 12.15 -9.66 -4.92
CA ALA A 166 11.40 -9.82 -3.68
C ALA A 166 11.06 -11.30 -3.42
N ALA A 167 10.57 -12.01 -4.43
CA ALA A 167 10.27 -13.44 -4.31
C ALA A 167 11.53 -14.27 -3.98
N MET A 168 12.64 -14.00 -4.66
CA MET A 168 13.92 -14.68 -4.40
C MET A 168 14.41 -14.40 -2.97
N MET A 169 14.38 -13.14 -2.55
CA MET A 169 14.78 -12.75 -1.18
C MET A 169 13.89 -13.40 -0.13
N ALA A 170 12.57 -13.47 -0.37
CA ALA A 170 11.64 -14.14 0.52
C ALA A 170 11.97 -15.63 0.68
N ASN A 171 12.20 -16.33 -0.44
CA ASN A 171 12.59 -17.75 -0.41
C ASN A 171 13.90 -17.96 0.36
N ALA A 172 14.91 -17.13 0.10
CA ALA A 172 16.19 -17.22 0.82
C ALA A 172 16.03 -17.01 2.34
N PHE A 173 15.18 -16.11 2.78
CA PHE A 173 14.88 -15.96 4.21
C PHE A 173 14.19 -17.19 4.78
N VAL A 174 13.25 -17.80 4.05
CA VAL A 174 12.57 -19.03 4.49
C VAL A 174 13.57 -20.18 4.58
N ASP A 175 14.44 -20.36 3.57
CA ASP A 175 15.48 -21.41 3.54
C ASP A 175 16.48 -21.27 4.72
N LEU A 176 16.73 -20.03 5.17
CA LEU A 176 17.55 -19.72 6.35
C LEU A 176 16.76 -19.83 7.69
N GLY A 177 15.52 -20.31 7.63
CA GLY A 177 14.69 -20.54 8.80
C GLY A 177 14.12 -19.27 9.44
N TYR A 178 13.99 -18.18 8.69
CA TYR A 178 13.22 -17.00 9.11
C TYR A 178 11.76 -17.17 8.76
N GLN A 179 10.90 -16.56 9.56
CA GLN A 179 9.47 -16.53 9.31
C GLN A 179 9.09 -15.26 8.55
N ILE A 180 8.40 -15.40 7.42
CA ILE A 180 7.81 -14.28 6.70
C ILE A 180 6.31 -14.28 6.96
N ILE A 181 5.79 -13.14 7.40
CA ILE A 181 4.35 -12.96 7.58
C ILE A 181 3.65 -13.20 6.25
N SER A 182 2.57 -13.96 6.25
CA SER A 182 1.85 -14.47 5.09
C SER A 182 2.62 -15.49 4.20
N GLY A 183 3.75 -16.01 4.68
CA GLY A 183 4.50 -17.08 4.01
C GLY A 183 5.24 -16.65 2.72
N GLY A 184 5.32 -15.35 2.41
CA GLY A 184 6.01 -14.87 1.21
C GLY A 184 5.56 -13.48 0.75
N THR A 185 5.76 -13.17 -0.53
CA THR A 185 5.39 -11.87 -1.10
C THR A 185 4.91 -11.98 -2.54
N ASP A 186 3.89 -11.18 -2.87
CA ASP A 186 3.37 -10.96 -4.22
C ASP A 186 3.84 -9.61 -4.79
N ASN A 187 4.46 -8.76 -3.96
CA ASN A 187 4.85 -7.40 -4.31
C ASN A 187 6.37 -7.15 -4.14
N HIS A 188 6.78 -5.97 -3.72
CA HIS A 188 8.17 -5.52 -3.65
C HIS A 188 8.77 -5.59 -2.24
N LEU A 189 8.01 -5.98 -1.24
CA LEU A 189 8.43 -5.99 0.17
C LEU A 189 8.00 -7.26 0.88
N MET A 190 8.59 -7.50 2.04
CA MET A 190 8.19 -8.56 2.97
C MET A 190 8.35 -8.08 4.41
N LEU A 191 7.55 -8.67 5.30
CA LEU A 191 7.62 -8.47 6.73
C LEU A 191 8.18 -9.74 7.37
N ILE A 192 9.33 -9.62 8.01
CA ILE A 192 10.06 -10.73 8.64
C ILE A 192 9.76 -10.73 10.12
N ASP A 193 9.29 -11.87 10.62
CA ASP A 193 9.06 -12.12 12.03
C ASP A 193 10.33 -12.69 12.67
N LEU A 194 10.82 -12.04 13.72
CA LEU A 194 12.05 -12.42 14.43
C LEU A 194 11.80 -13.14 15.76
N ARG A 195 10.53 -13.41 16.10
CA ARG A 195 10.19 -14.06 17.38
C ARG A 195 10.85 -15.42 17.50
N ASN A 196 10.94 -16.20 16.40
CA ASN A 196 11.61 -17.49 16.38
C ASN A 196 13.15 -17.42 16.46
N LYS A 197 13.73 -16.25 16.35
CA LYS A 197 15.18 -15.99 16.49
C LYS A 197 15.53 -15.31 17.81
N ASN A 198 14.54 -14.98 18.65
CA ASN A 198 14.69 -14.25 19.91
C ASN A 198 15.40 -12.88 19.74
N ILE A 199 15.16 -12.21 18.61
CA ILE A 199 15.74 -10.90 18.28
C ILE A 199 14.61 -9.89 18.18
N SER A 200 14.79 -8.69 18.72
CA SER A 200 13.83 -7.60 18.51
C SER A 200 14.05 -6.91 17.18
N GLY A 201 12.99 -6.34 16.61
CA GLY A 201 13.10 -5.54 15.39
C GLY A 201 14.06 -4.37 15.52
N LYS A 202 14.09 -3.72 16.70
CA LYS A 202 15.06 -2.65 17.00
C LYS A 202 16.51 -3.14 16.97
N ALA A 203 16.79 -4.30 17.55
CA ALA A 203 18.15 -4.86 17.53
C ALA A 203 18.57 -5.20 16.08
N ALA A 204 17.67 -5.81 15.29
CA ALA A 204 17.92 -6.11 13.89
C ALA A 204 18.15 -4.85 13.05
N GLU A 205 17.31 -3.81 13.21
CA GLU A 205 17.47 -2.52 12.52
C GLU A 205 18.83 -1.88 12.80
N VAL A 206 19.26 -1.85 14.07
CA VAL A 206 20.56 -1.29 14.47
C VAL A 206 21.72 -2.10 13.90
N ALA A 207 21.66 -3.43 13.99
CA ALA A 207 22.74 -4.31 13.50
C ALA A 207 22.89 -4.23 11.97
N LEU A 208 21.78 -4.29 11.23
CA LEU A 208 21.76 -4.16 9.78
C LEU A 208 22.23 -2.77 9.34
N GLY A 209 21.81 -1.71 10.04
CA GLY A 209 22.27 -0.35 9.78
C GLY A 209 23.79 -0.20 9.90
N LYS A 210 24.42 -0.84 10.91
CA LYS A 210 25.89 -0.88 11.05
C LYS A 210 26.58 -1.61 9.89
N ALA A 211 25.89 -2.57 9.27
CA ALA A 211 26.36 -3.28 8.07
C ALA A 211 26.02 -2.53 6.75
N GLY A 212 25.50 -1.31 6.81
CA GLY A 212 25.12 -0.55 5.62
C GLY A 212 23.81 -1.01 4.96
N ILE A 213 23.00 -1.83 5.65
CA ILE A 213 21.72 -2.33 5.16
C ILE A 213 20.59 -1.57 5.86
N THR A 214 19.90 -0.73 5.11
CA THR A 214 18.77 0.05 5.62
C THR A 214 17.49 -0.76 5.59
N VAL A 215 16.92 -1.00 6.77
CA VAL A 215 15.60 -1.59 6.98
C VAL A 215 14.84 -0.74 7.99
N ASN A 216 13.56 -1.01 8.22
CA ASN A 216 12.85 -0.43 9.35
C ASN A 216 12.29 -1.53 10.26
N LYS A 217 12.48 -1.37 11.56
CA LYS A 217 11.75 -2.18 12.52
C LYS A 217 10.25 -2.04 12.30
N ASN A 218 9.52 -3.11 12.43
CA ASN A 218 8.09 -3.14 12.17
C ASN A 218 7.40 -4.08 13.13
N MET A 219 6.22 -3.68 13.62
CA MET A 219 5.37 -4.61 14.35
C MET A 219 4.92 -5.74 13.42
N VAL A 220 4.87 -6.94 13.95
CA VAL A 220 4.26 -8.08 13.28
C VAL A 220 2.80 -8.22 13.75
N PRO A 221 1.92 -8.90 13.02
CA PRO A 221 0.58 -9.19 13.50
C PRO A 221 0.61 -9.83 14.88
N PHE A 222 -0.26 -9.34 15.77
CA PHE A 222 -0.35 -9.81 17.17
C PHE A 222 0.97 -9.68 17.94
N ASP A 223 1.74 -8.63 17.66
CA ASP A 223 2.97 -8.32 18.35
C ASP A 223 2.71 -7.98 19.81
N ASP A 224 3.45 -8.58 20.73
CA ASP A 224 3.40 -8.34 22.17
C ASP A 224 4.36 -7.21 22.63
N LYS A 225 5.23 -6.76 21.72
CA LYS A 225 6.18 -5.68 21.99
C LYS A 225 5.63 -4.31 21.59
N SER A 226 6.16 -3.28 22.23
CA SER A 226 5.80 -1.90 21.90
C SER A 226 6.26 -1.50 20.48
N PRO A 227 5.63 -0.50 19.84
CA PRO A 227 6.06 0.03 18.54
C PRO A 227 7.51 0.55 18.50
N PHE A 228 8.09 0.84 19.66
CA PHE A 228 9.49 1.29 19.78
C PHE A 228 10.51 0.16 19.74
N VAL A 229 10.07 -1.08 20.00
CA VAL A 229 10.92 -2.29 20.07
C VAL A 229 10.62 -3.21 18.89
N THR A 230 9.36 -3.59 18.70
CA THR A 230 8.81 -4.49 17.68
C THR A 230 9.41 -5.91 17.69
N SER A 231 8.73 -6.84 17.05
CA SER A 231 9.21 -8.22 16.90
C SER A 231 9.64 -8.56 15.47
N GLY A 232 9.61 -7.60 14.55
CA GLY A 232 10.00 -7.83 13.16
C GLY A 232 10.65 -6.62 12.51
N PHE A 233 11.01 -6.79 11.24
CA PHE A 233 11.43 -5.71 10.37
C PHE A 233 10.87 -5.89 8.96
N ARG A 234 10.70 -4.77 8.26
CA ARG A 234 10.28 -4.75 6.87
C ARG A 234 11.49 -4.49 5.97
N VAL A 235 11.58 -5.25 4.87
CA VAL A 235 12.59 -5.07 3.82
C VAL A 235 11.90 -5.07 2.47
N GLY A 236 12.47 -4.36 1.50
CA GLY A 236 11.95 -4.26 0.14
C GLY A 236 13.06 -4.16 -0.89
N THR A 237 12.73 -4.47 -2.14
CA THR A 237 13.71 -4.67 -3.22
C THR A 237 13.77 -3.55 -4.25
N ALA A 238 12.87 -2.56 -4.20
CA ALA A 238 12.84 -1.48 -5.19
C ALA A 238 14.18 -0.71 -5.29
N ALA A 239 14.74 -0.30 -4.14
CA ALA A 239 15.99 0.46 -4.10
C ALA A 239 17.20 -0.37 -4.57
N ILE A 240 17.32 -1.62 -4.13
CA ILE A 240 18.43 -2.49 -4.54
C ILE A 240 18.34 -2.87 -6.01
N THR A 241 17.14 -3.05 -6.56
CA THR A 241 16.92 -3.27 -8.00
C THR A 241 17.36 -2.05 -8.81
N THR A 242 17.06 -0.82 -8.35
CA THR A 242 17.55 0.41 -8.97
C THR A 242 19.08 0.48 -8.99
N ARG A 243 19.75 -0.06 -7.96
CA ARG A 243 21.21 -0.15 -7.87
C ARG A 243 21.82 -1.29 -8.71
N GLY A 244 21.02 -2.02 -9.48
CA GLY A 244 21.46 -3.06 -10.41
C GLY A 244 21.54 -4.47 -9.84
N LEU A 245 21.08 -4.70 -8.58
CA LEU A 245 21.02 -6.07 -8.02
C LEU A 245 20.00 -6.91 -8.78
N LYS A 246 20.36 -8.17 -9.00
CA LYS A 246 19.57 -9.20 -9.69
C LYS A 246 19.39 -10.40 -8.78
N GLU A 247 18.65 -11.39 -9.29
CA GLU A 247 18.30 -12.64 -8.60
C GLU A 247 19.48 -13.59 -8.31
N LYS A 248 20.72 -13.20 -8.53
CA LYS A 248 21.91 -14.03 -8.29
C LYS A 248 22.61 -13.61 -7.02
#